data_d1da9c2260817ac4e205097f1cba509d
#
_entry.id   d1da9c2260817ac4e205097f1cba509d
#
_cell.length_a   1.000
_cell.length_b   1.000
_cell.length_c   1.000
_cell.angle_alpha   90.00
_cell.angle_beta   90.00
_cell.angle_gamma   90.00
#
_symmetry.space_group_name_H-M   'P 1'
#
loop_
_entity.id
_entity.type
_entity.pdbx_description
1 polymer ?
#
loop_
_entity_poly.entity_id
_entity_poly.type
_entity_poly.pdbx_seq_one_letter_code
_entity_poly.pdbx_strand_id
1 'polypeptide(L)'
;MSIETADNKVKPPSQNKATLRWIILGMTALVLVLNYADRAALGVAGPHIIKDLGLSGTQFGLIASAFFFSYSPFCFIGGWLSDKYGPRTVMGIAVAWWSLFTGLTALGGSFVLMFIIRFLFGFGEGPQGAVSTKTMHNWFPQRQMSTAMGLAQGATPLGGAIGTPLVVALIGIADWRWSFVVLGIIGIFIAIAWFAVVRDRPDLHPWATQRDIDLQREKLTQPILSADDKGEPSLGFYCRMPVLLATAVAFFGYGWVLFTFLTWFPVYLSEVRGVDLKGLAFAGSLPWVFGVIGFASGGFVSDILARRTGKPIGARSAVIVIGLVATAIQFAFITYVATTLSAVLLMSGVVFSLYITGAQYFAIIGDIVPSRRLGGVMGYVHAIANLSGIISPVVAGEIIDRTGNWTLVFFTAAGICLLGCILVSFFGRERKIEVYLKRNESKS
;
A
#
# COMPACT_ATOMS: atom_id res chain seq x y z
N MET A 1 -54.40 3.72 -53.10
CA MET A 1 -54.02 2.69 -52.16
C MET A 1 -52.61 3.03 -51.66
N SER A 2 -52.53 3.89 -50.61
CA SER A 2 -51.29 4.46 -50.09
C SER A 2 -50.74 3.52 -49.05
N ILE A 3 -49.55 3.06 -49.25
CA ILE A 3 -48.80 2.22 -48.27
C ILE A 3 -48.16 3.18 -47.25
N GLU A 4 -48.68 3.18 -46.05
CA GLU A 4 -48.15 3.87 -44.87
C GLU A 4 -46.93 3.12 -44.39
N THR A 5 -45.73 3.66 -44.65
CA THR A 5 -44.48 3.16 -44.07
C THR A 5 -44.43 3.53 -42.61
N ALA A 6 -44.66 2.55 -41.74
CA ALA A 6 -44.46 2.69 -40.29
C ALA A 6 -42.98 2.95 -40.01
N ASP A 7 -42.68 4.21 -39.67
CA ASP A 7 -41.38 4.69 -39.20
C ASP A 7 -41.08 4.09 -37.81
N ASN A 8 -40.44 2.92 -37.81
CA ASN A 8 -40.05 2.21 -36.60
C ASN A 8 -38.79 2.90 -36.02
N LYS A 9 -38.99 4.05 -35.37
CA LYS A 9 -37.96 4.75 -34.62
C LYS A 9 -37.50 3.84 -33.48
N VAL A 10 -36.47 3.04 -33.74
CA VAL A 10 -35.68 2.35 -32.72
C VAL A 10 -35.16 3.46 -31.80
N LYS A 11 -35.76 3.59 -30.60
CA LYS A 11 -35.22 4.45 -29.55
C LYS A 11 -33.74 4.13 -29.36
N PRO A 12 -32.85 5.13 -29.45
CA PRO A 12 -31.45 4.88 -29.16
C PRO A 12 -31.36 4.24 -27.77
N PRO A 13 -30.55 3.18 -27.59
CA PRO A 13 -30.43 2.52 -26.31
C PRO A 13 -30.07 3.58 -25.28
N SER A 14 -30.82 3.61 -24.19
CA SER A 14 -30.57 4.54 -23.07
C SER A 14 -29.09 4.49 -22.74
N GLN A 15 -28.39 5.63 -22.78
CA GLN A 15 -26.99 5.74 -22.44
C GLN A 15 -26.84 5.51 -20.92
N ASN A 16 -27.10 4.30 -20.46
CA ASN A 16 -26.79 3.89 -19.11
C ASN A 16 -25.27 3.98 -18.94
N LYS A 17 -24.84 4.97 -18.18
CA LYS A 17 -23.42 5.17 -17.87
C LYS A 17 -22.94 3.89 -17.18
N ALA A 18 -21.80 3.35 -17.62
CA ALA A 18 -21.14 2.23 -16.97
C ALA A 18 -20.70 2.66 -15.54
N THR A 19 -21.60 2.54 -14.58
CA THR A 19 -21.41 3.00 -13.19
C THR A 19 -20.95 1.89 -12.26
N LEU A 20 -21.24 0.64 -12.60
CA LEU A 20 -20.99 -0.50 -11.74
C LEU A 20 -19.50 -0.69 -11.42
N ARG A 21 -18.60 -0.47 -12.39
CA ARG A 21 -17.15 -0.51 -12.15
C ARG A 21 -16.67 0.46 -11.06
N TRP A 22 -17.33 1.63 -10.94
CA TRP A 22 -17.00 2.59 -9.89
C TRP A 22 -17.46 2.13 -8.50
N ILE A 23 -18.57 1.37 -8.44
CA ILE A 23 -19.02 0.70 -7.21
C ILE A 23 -18.00 -0.36 -6.79
N ILE A 24 -17.50 -1.16 -7.75
CA ILE A 24 -16.47 -2.17 -7.49
C ILE A 24 -15.16 -1.50 -7.02
N LEU A 25 -14.78 -0.37 -7.64
CA LEU A 25 -13.65 0.42 -7.16
C LEU A 25 -13.90 0.94 -5.74
N GLY A 26 -15.08 1.47 -5.45
CA GLY A 26 -15.47 1.92 -4.11
C GLY A 26 -15.37 0.80 -3.07
N MET A 27 -15.82 -0.41 -3.40
CA MET A 27 -15.68 -1.58 -2.53
C MET A 27 -14.20 -1.97 -2.32
N THR A 28 -13.37 -1.89 -3.38
CA THR A 28 -11.93 -2.15 -3.27
C THR A 28 -11.25 -1.07 -2.41
N ALA A 29 -11.60 0.20 -2.60
CA ALA A 29 -11.11 1.30 -1.78
C ALA A 29 -11.51 1.13 -0.31
N LEU A 30 -12.74 0.71 -0.03
CA LEU A 30 -13.22 0.45 1.33
C LEU A 30 -12.41 -0.67 2.02
N VAL A 31 -12.09 -1.74 1.29
CA VAL A 31 -11.19 -2.80 1.78
C VAL A 31 -9.80 -2.25 2.10
N LEU A 32 -9.27 -1.34 1.29
CA LEU A 32 -7.96 -0.70 1.52
C LEU A 32 -7.98 0.29 2.70
N VAL A 33 -9.09 1.00 2.90
CA VAL A 33 -9.29 1.84 4.10
C VAL A 33 -9.28 0.97 5.36
N LEU A 34 -10.04 -0.13 5.37
CA LEU A 34 -10.04 -1.07 6.51
C LEU A 34 -8.65 -1.62 6.79
N ASN A 35 -7.95 -2.07 5.74
CA ASN A 35 -6.60 -2.62 5.84
C ASN A 35 -5.62 -1.68 6.58
N TYR A 36 -5.62 -0.39 6.23
CA TYR A 36 -4.74 0.57 6.88
C TYR A 36 -5.27 1.08 8.23
N ALA A 37 -6.58 1.05 8.47
CA ALA A 37 -7.15 1.29 9.79
C ALA A 37 -6.70 0.21 10.79
N ASP A 38 -6.75 -1.07 10.39
CA ASP A 38 -6.30 -2.21 11.19
C ASP A 38 -4.80 -2.13 11.52
N ARG A 39 -3.98 -1.70 10.56
CA ARG A 39 -2.53 -1.51 10.78
C ARG A 39 -2.25 -0.34 11.73
N ALA A 40 -2.95 0.78 11.56
CA ALA A 40 -2.79 1.95 12.42
C ALA A 40 -3.25 1.65 13.86
N ALA A 41 -4.26 0.79 14.04
CA ALA A 41 -4.81 0.45 15.34
C ALA A 41 -3.76 -0.12 16.31
N LEU A 42 -2.84 -0.96 15.84
CA LEU A 42 -1.78 -1.51 16.69
C LEU A 42 -0.85 -0.42 17.23
N GLY A 43 -0.45 0.53 16.39
CA GLY A 43 0.43 1.62 16.81
C GLY A 43 -0.27 2.57 17.79
N VAL A 44 -1.53 2.92 17.51
CA VAL A 44 -2.34 3.82 18.37
C VAL A 44 -2.64 3.18 19.73
N ALA A 45 -2.98 1.88 19.75
CA ALA A 45 -3.17 1.13 20.99
C ALA A 45 -1.85 0.75 21.69
N GLY A 46 -0.72 0.94 21.02
CA GLY A 46 0.62 0.52 21.46
C GLY A 46 0.96 0.88 22.89
N PRO A 47 0.85 2.16 23.32
CA PRO A 47 1.15 2.55 24.71
C PRO A 47 0.32 1.76 25.74
N HIS A 48 -0.96 1.51 25.43
CA HIS A 48 -1.86 0.76 26.31
C HIS A 48 -1.51 -0.74 26.34
N ILE A 49 -1.20 -1.33 25.18
CA ILE A 49 -0.79 -2.74 25.05
C ILE A 49 0.53 -2.99 25.78
N ILE A 50 1.53 -2.12 25.58
CA ILE A 50 2.84 -2.22 26.21
C ILE A 50 2.69 -2.19 27.74
N LYS A 51 1.91 -1.23 28.25
CA LYS A 51 1.65 -1.08 29.68
C LYS A 51 0.87 -2.23 30.27
N ASP A 52 -0.21 -2.67 29.62
CA ASP A 52 -1.14 -3.70 30.10
C ASP A 52 -0.49 -5.09 30.15
N LEU A 53 0.32 -5.42 29.15
CA LEU A 53 0.99 -6.72 29.04
C LEU A 53 2.42 -6.72 29.57
N GLY A 54 2.94 -5.58 30.07
CA GLY A 54 4.31 -5.46 30.58
C GLY A 54 5.38 -5.76 29.53
N LEU A 55 5.14 -5.35 28.27
CA LEU A 55 6.04 -5.66 27.16
C LEU A 55 7.26 -4.74 27.15
N SER A 56 8.41 -5.28 26.73
CA SER A 56 9.53 -4.45 26.29
C SER A 56 9.26 -3.85 24.90
N GLY A 57 10.02 -2.81 24.53
CA GLY A 57 9.96 -2.23 23.18
C GLY A 57 10.30 -3.26 22.10
N THR A 58 11.30 -4.11 22.34
CA THR A 58 11.67 -5.21 21.44
C THR A 58 10.50 -6.20 21.26
N GLN A 59 9.82 -6.57 22.34
CA GLN A 59 8.66 -7.48 22.28
C GLN A 59 7.51 -6.85 21.48
N PHE A 60 7.20 -5.58 21.70
CA PHE A 60 6.17 -4.88 20.92
C PHE A 60 6.57 -4.76 19.44
N GLY A 61 7.82 -4.46 19.15
CA GLY A 61 8.38 -4.47 17.79
C GLY A 61 8.26 -5.83 17.12
N LEU A 62 8.50 -6.93 17.85
CA LEU A 62 8.33 -8.31 17.34
C LEU A 62 6.86 -8.63 17.05
N ILE A 63 5.92 -8.18 17.89
CA ILE A 63 4.47 -8.34 17.63
C ILE A 63 4.09 -7.60 16.33
N ALA A 64 4.58 -6.38 16.12
CA ALA A 64 4.35 -5.63 14.89
C ALA A 64 4.98 -6.32 13.66
N SER A 65 6.18 -6.87 13.83
CA SER A 65 6.91 -7.58 12.77
C SER A 65 6.31 -8.95 12.44
N ALA A 66 5.65 -9.61 13.41
CA ALA A 66 5.03 -10.92 13.23
C ALA A 66 4.08 -10.95 12.04
N PHE A 67 3.36 -9.86 11.82
CA PHE A 67 2.50 -9.65 10.67
C PHE A 67 3.25 -9.85 9.33
N PHE A 68 4.41 -9.26 9.17
CA PHE A 68 5.16 -9.27 7.90
C PHE A 68 5.76 -10.63 7.57
N PHE A 69 6.04 -11.47 8.55
CA PHE A 69 6.54 -12.82 8.31
C PHE A 69 5.56 -13.68 7.51
N SER A 70 4.26 -13.55 7.75
CA SER A 70 3.23 -14.26 6.99
C SER A 70 2.71 -13.46 5.81
N TYR A 71 2.57 -12.14 5.94
CA TYR A 71 2.11 -11.24 4.89
C TYR A 71 2.92 -11.40 3.59
N SER A 72 4.26 -11.36 3.69
CA SER A 72 5.14 -11.37 2.51
C SER A 72 4.99 -12.61 1.63
N PRO A 73 5.02 -13.86 2.16
CA PRO A 73 4.75 -15.05 1.35
C PRO A 73 3.33 -15.08 0.77
N PHE A 74 2.35 -14.61 1.54
CA PHE A 74 0.95 -14.64 1.12
C PHE A 74 0.59 -13.55 0.10
N CYS A 75 1.40 -12.53 -0.09
CA CYS A 75 1.30 -11.64 -1.26
C CYS A 75 1.42 -12.43 -2.57
N PHE A 76 2.37 -13.36 -2.64
CA PHE A 76 2.59 -14.20 -3.83
C PHE A 76 1.50 -15.29 -3.95
N ILE A 77 1.26 -16.03 -2.87
CA ILE A 77 0.27 -17.12 -2.82
C ILE A 77 -1.13 -16.57 -3.16
N GLY A 78 -1.50 -15.41 -2.64
CA GLY A 78 -2.78 -14.77 -2.89
C GLY A 78 -3.00 -14.40 -4.35
N GLY A 79 -1.98 -13.98 -5.06
CA GLY A 79 -2.02 -13.77 -6.52
C GLY A 79 -2.37 -15.05 -7.26
N TRP A 80 -1.67 -16.14 -6.97
CA TRP A 80 -1.92 -17.46 -7.56
C TRP A 80 -3.32 -18.00 -7.20
N LEU A 81 -3.74 -17.87 -5.94
CA LEU A 81 -5.08 -18.28 -5.51
C LEU A 81 -6.16 -17.49 -6.29
N SER A 82 -5.94 -16.21 -6.49
CA SER A 82 -6.90 -15.36 -7.21
C SER A 82 -6.98 -15.72 -8.71
N ASP A 83 -5.91 -16.27 -9.29
CA ASP A 83 -5.94 -16.80 -10.67
C ASP A 83 -6.79 -18.06 -10.77
N LYS A 84 -6.73 -18.89 -9.74
CA LYS A 84 -7.43 -20.19 -9.70
C LYS A 84 -8.89 -20.07 -9.26
N TYR A 85 -9.19 -19.28 -8.24
CA TYR A 85 -10.50 -19.24 -7.58
C TYR A 85 -11.27 -17.92 -7.80
N GLY A 86 -10.70 -16.99 -8.55
CA GLY A 86 -11.26 -15.66 -8.81
C GLY A 86 -11.00 -14.64 -7.68
N PRO A 87 -10.88 -13.35 -8.04
CA PRO A 87 -10.59 -12.28 -7.10
C PRO A 87 -11.72 -12.07 -6.07
N ARG A 88 -12.98 -12.29 -6.43
CA ARG A 88 -14.12 -12.19 -5.51
C ARG A 88 -13.97 -13.12 -4.31
N THR A 89 -13.73 -14.40 -4.58
CA THR A 89 -13.65 -15.43 -3.54
C THR A 89 -12.44 -15.22 -2.66
N VAL A 90 -11.26 -14.99 -3.26
CA VAL A 90 -10.01 -14.84 -2.52
C VAL A 90 -10.04 -13.59 -1.64
N MET A 91 -10.49 -12.43 -2.16
CA MET A 91 -10.58 -11.21 -1.34
C MET A 91 -11.60 -11.35 -0.22
N GLY A 92 -12.79 -11.90 -0.51
CA GLY A 92 -13.83 -12.05 0.51
C GLY A 92 -13.40 -12.94 1.67
N ILE A 93 -12.74 -14.07 1.39
CA ILE A 93 -12.15 -14.95 2.41
C ILE A 93 -11.01 -14.23 3.14
N ALA A 94 -10.14 -13.55 2.42
CA ALA A 94 -9.03 -12.81 2.97
C ALA A 94 -9.51 -11.74 3.96
N VAL A 95 -10.49 -10.90 3.57
CA VAL A 95 -11.09 -9.88 4.45
C VAL A 95 -11.73 -10.51 5.67
N ALA A 96 -12.52 -11.57 5.50
CA ALA A 96 -13.15 -12.28 6.64
C ALA A 96 -12.09 -12.85 7.61
N TRP A 97 -11.03 -13.45 7.06
CA TRP A 97 -9.94 -14.01 7.85
C TRP A 97 -9.23 -12.95 8.66
N TRP A 98 -8.71 -11.89 8.02
CA TRP A 98 -7.96 -10.87 8.77
C TRP A 98 -8.85 -10.12 9.76
N SER A 99 -10.14 -9.88 9.43
CA SER A 99 -11.08 -9.24 10.34
C SER A 99 -11.37 -10.10 11.58
N LEU A 100 -11.45 -11.42 11.42
CA LEU A 100 -11.52 -12.35 12.54
C LEU A 100 -10.28 -12.19 13.44
N PHE A 101 -9.06 -12.19 12.87
CA PHE A 101 -7.83 -12.06 13.65
C PHE A 101 -7.61 -10.63 14.18
N THR A 102 -8.15 -9.60 13.52
CA THR A 102 -8.27 -8.27 14.12
C THR A 102 -9.09 -8.33 15.40
N GLY A 103 -10.30 -8.91 15.37
CA GLY A 103 -11.14 -9.08 16.54
C GLY A 103 -10.49 -9.94 17.63
N LEU A 104 -9.85 -11.05 17.25
CA LEU A 104 -9.12 -11.94 18.16
C LEU A 104 -7.92 -11.26 18.85
N THR A 105 -7.40 -10.15 18.30
CA THR A 105 -6.34 -9.36 18.96
C THR A 105 -6.78 -8.88 20.34
N ALA A 106 -8.07 -8.68 20.57
CA ALA A 106 -8.65 -8.35 21.88
C ALA A 106 -8.38 -9.43 22.95
N LEU A 107 -8.21 -10.69 22.55
CA LEU A 107 -7.89 -11.81 23.45
C LEU A 107 -6.39 -11.91 23.76
N GLY A 108 -5.57 -11.05 23.16
CA GLY A 108 -4.12 -11.02 23.35
C GLY A 108 -3.74 -10.66 24.78
N GLY A 109 -3.62 -11.65 25.65
CA GLY A 109 -3.24 -11.50 27.06
C GLY A 109 -1.77 -11.78 27.36
N SER A 110 -0.96 -12.09 26.35
CA SER A 110 0.47 -12.32 26.48
C SER A 110 1.22 -12.03 25.20
N PHE A 111 2.55 -11.84 25.30
CA PHE A 111 3.44 -11.65 24.14
C PHE A 111 3.25 -12.76 23.09
N VAL A 112 3.30 -14.02 23.52
CA VAL A 112 3.22 -15.18 22.61
C VAL A 112 1.88 -15.23 21.90
N LEU A 113 0.78 -15.01 22.60
CA LEU A 113 -0.56 -15.03 22.00
C LEU A 113 -0.74 -13.88 21.01
N MET A 114 -0.30 -12.65 21.37
CA MET A 114 -0.30 -11.50 20.46
C MET A 114 0.53 -11.75 19.21
N PHE A 115 1.73 -12.32 19.37
CA PHE A 115 2.60 -12.66 18.24
C PHE A 115 1.92 -13.65 17.28
N ILE A 116 1.32 -14.72 17.81
CA ILE A 116 0.61 -15.73 16.99
C ILE A 116 -0.59 -15.10 16.27
N ILE A 117 -1.41 -14.31 16.98
CA ILE A 117 -2.57 -13.64 16.37
C ILE A 117 -2.13 -12.71 15.25
N ARG A 118 -1.09 -11.91 15.45
CA ARG A 118 -0.57 -10.98 14.42
C ARG A 118 0.06 -11.73 13.25
N PHE A 119 0.72 -12.84 13.50
CA PHE A 119 1.23 -13.70 12.45
C PHE A 119 0.07 -14.28 11.60
N LEU A 120 -0.98 -14.80 12.22
CA LEU A 120 -2.16 -15.32 11.51
C LEU A 120 -2.97 -14.22 10.80
N PHE A 121 -3.01 -13.02 11.37
CA PHE A 121 -3.58 -11.84 10.73
C PHE A 121 -2.90 -11.54 9.37
N GLY A 122 -1.57 -11.64 9.30
CA GLY A 122 -0.80 -11.39 8.09
C GLY A 122 -1.13 -12.34 6.93
N PHE A 123 -1.53 -13.59 7.21
CA PHE A 123 -2.02 -14.51 6.17
C PHE A 123 -3.21 -13.94 5.39
N GLY A 124 -4.16 -13.34 6.10
CA GLY A 124 -5.35 -12.77 5.49
C GLY A 124 -5.06 -11.52 4.66
N GLU A 125 -4.20 -10.64 5.15
CA GLU A 125 -3.90 -9.40 4.44
C GLU A 125 -2.99 -9.57 3.21
N GLY A 126 -2.14 -10.61 3.18
CA GLY A 126 -1.17 -10.84 2.10
C GLY A 126 -1.78 -10.80 0.69
N PRO A 127 -2.89 -11.48 0.42
CA PRO A 127 -3.53 -11.50 -0.90
C PRO A 127 -4.00 -10.15 -1.41
N GLN A 128 -4.28 -9.19 -0.53
CA GLN A 128 -5.02 -7.96 -0.80
C GLN A 128 -4.47 -7.16 -1.99
N GLY A 129 -3.16 -6.93 -2.08
CA GLY A 129 -2.55 -6.11 -3.14
C GLY A 129 -2.71 -6.71 -4.53
N ALA A 130 -2.39 -8.01 -4.68
CA ALA A 130 -2.50 -8.73 -5.95
C ALA A 130 -3.96 -8.87 -6.38
N VAL A 131 -4.85 -9.19 -5.44
CA VAL A 131 -6.28 -9.39 -5.72
C VAL A 131 -6.98 -8.08 -6.07
N SER A 132 -6.65 -6.96 -5.40
CA SER A 132 -7.16 -5.63 -5.76
C SER A 132 -6.75 -5.24 -7.17
N THR A 133 -5.48 -5.45 -7.52
CA THR A 133 -4.96 -5.19 -8.86
C THR A 133 -5.72 -6.01 -9.91
N LYS A 134 -5.92 -7.30 -9.66
CA LYS A 134 -6.66 -8.18 -10.57
C LYS A 134 -8.13 -7.78 -10.69
N THR A 135 -8.78 -7.40 -9.59
CA THR A 135 -10.15 -6.88 -9.62
C THR A 135 -10.25 -5.65 -10.51
N MET A 136 -9.34 -4.68 -10.35
CA MET A 136 -9.33 -3.49 -11.21
C MET A 136 -9.09 -3.87 -12.67
N HIS A 137 -8.15 -4.79 -12.94
CA HIS A 137 -7.92 -5.29 -14.30
C HIS A 137 -9.14 -5.94 -14.93
N ASN A 138 -9.96 -6.65 -14.17
CA ASN A 138 -11.16 -7.29 -14.69
C ASN A 138 -12.30 -6.31 -15.00
N TRP A 139 -12.35 -5.16 -14.30
CA TRP A 139 -13.46 -4.22 -14.37
C TRP A 139 -13.18 -2.94 -15.16
N PHE A 140 -11.91 -2.56 -15.33
CA PHE A 140 -11.54 -1.31 -16.00
C PHE A 140 -10.83 -1.54 -17.33
N PRO A 141 -11.14 -0.72 -18.36
CA PRO A 141 -10.38 -0.73 -19.60
C PRO A 141 -8.97 -0.17 -19.38
N GLN A 142 -8.02 -0.59 -20.23
CA GLN A 142 -6.59 -0.23 -20.09
C GLN A 142 -6.36 1.29 -19.98
N ARG A 143 -7.10 2.10 -20.75
CA ARG A 143 -7.01 3.56 -20.72
C ARG A 143 -7.38 4.21 -19.37
N GLN A 144 -8.08 3.51 -18.49
CA GLN A 144 -8.52 4.00 -17.17
C GLN A 144 -7.84 3.26 -16.01
N MET A 145 -6.95 2.32 -16.31
CA MET A 145 -6.32 1.46 -15.30
C MET A 145 -5.51 2.28 -14.30
N SER A 146 -4.69 3.22 -14.75
CA SER A 146 -3.89 4.09 -13.87
C SER A 146 -4.77 4.91 -12.93
N THR A 147 -5.89 5.44 -13.42
CA THR A 147 -6.85 6.17 -12.58
C THR A 147 -7.50 5.26 -11.55
N ALA A 148 -7.94 4.06 -11.95
CA ALA A 148 -8.57 3.11 -11.05
C ALA A 148 -7.61 2.64 -9.96
N MET A 149 -6.38 2.30 -10.33
CA MET A 149 -5.32 1.92 -9.37
C MET A 149 -4.93 3.08 -8.46
N GLY A 150 -4.80 4.29 -9.00
CA GLY A 150 -4.49 5.49 -8.22
C GLY A 150 -5.55 5.81 -7.18
N LEU A 151 -6.84 5.74 -7.55
CA LEU A 151 -7.94 5.95 -6.62
C LEU A 151 -8.03 4.84 -5.57
N ALA A 152 -7.87 3.58 -5.98
CA ALA A 152 -7.89 2.46 -5.04
C ALA A 152 -6.73 2.56 -4.04
N GLN A 153 -5.50 2.71 -4.50
CA GLN A 153 -4.31 2.80 -3.63
C GLN A 153 -4.26 4.11 -2.82
N GLY A 154 -4.81 5.20 -3.37
CA GLY A 154 -4.97 6.47 -2.64
C GLY A 154 -5.89 6.37 -1.42
N ALA A 155 -6.70 5.32 -1.33
CA ALA A 155 -7.53 5.04 -0.16
C ALA A 155 -6.71 4.51 1.05
N THR A 156 -5.48 4.04 0.84
CA THR A 156 -4.67 3.48 1.94
C THR A 156 -4.39 4.49 3.07
N PRO A 157 -3.88 5.70 2.81
CA PRO A 157 -3.66 6.65 3.89
C PRO A 157 -4.97 7.18 4.51
N LEU A 158 -6.11 7.13 3.80
CA LEU A 158 -7.42 7.42 4.39
C LEU A 158 -7.76 6.45 5.52
N GLY A 159 -7.35 5.18 5.41
CA GLY A 159 -7.51 4.20 6.47
C GLY A 159 -6.84 4.62 7.77
N GLY A 160 -5.61 5.10 7.71
CA GLY A 160 -4.91 5.65 8.88
C GLY A 160 -5.56 6.93 9.41
N ALA A 161 -5.99 7.83 8.52
CA ALA A 161 -6.64 9.09 8.90
C ALA A 161 -7.98 8.89 9.63
N ILE A 162 -8.78 7.89 9.20
CA ILE A 162 -10.08 7.56 9.80
C ILE A 162 -9.91 6.58 10.98
N GLY A 163 -9.03 5.59 10.84
CA GLY A 163 -8.80 4.55 11.84
C GLY A 163 -8.25 5.10 13.14
N THR A 164 -7.29 6.03 13.07
CA THR A 164 -6.68 6.62 14.27
C THR A 164 -7.70 7.26 15.21
N PRO A 165 -8.56 8.22 14.79
CA PRO A 165 -9.55 8.81 15.69
C PRO A 165 -10.63 7.81 16.15
N LEU A 166 -10.98 6.83 15.30
CA LEU A 166 -11.91 5.77 15.69
C LEU A 166 -11.33 4.93 16.84
N VAL A 167 -10.08 4.47 16.70
CA VAL A 167 -9.39 3.70 17.74
C VAL A 167 -9.26 4.49 19.03
N VAL A 168 -8.86 5.77 18.95
CA VAL A 168 -8.77 6.66 20.11
C VAL A 168 -10.12 6.80 20.83
N ALA A 169 -11.20 7.00 20.07
CA ALA A 169 -12.54 7.12 20.64
C ALA A 169 -12.95 5.84 21.37
N LEU A 170 -12.69 4.67 20.79
CA LEU A 170 -13.02 3.38 21.38
C LEU A 170 -12.20 3.09 22.65
N ILE A 171 -10.90 3.41 22.65
CA ILE A 171 -10.05 3.31 23.84
C ILE A 171 -10.58 4.24 24.96
N GLY A 172 -11.01 5.45 24.62
CA GLY A 172 -11.54 6.41 25.58
C GLY A 172 -12.90 6.02 26.20
N ILE A 173 -13.70 5.20 25.50
CA ILE A 173 -15.00 4.75 25.99
C ILE A 173 -14.88 3.49 26.86
N ALA A 174 -13.96 2.58 26.53
CA ALA A 174 -13.88 1.29 27.20
C ALA A 174 -12.43 0.86 27.49
N ASP A 175 -11.77 0.22 26.51
CA ASP A 175 -10.41 -0.31 26.59
C ASP A 175 -9.84 -0.49 25.16
N TRP A 176 -8.53 -0.61 25.03
CA TRP A 176 -7.86 -0.83 23.74
C TRP A 176 -8.35 -2.09 23.02
N ARG A 177 -8.80 -3.11 23.75
CA ARG A 177 -9.34 -4.36 23.21
C ARG A 177 -10.58 -4.14 22.35
N TRP A 178 -11.47 -3.25 22.78
CA TRP A 178 -12.69 -2.92 22.04
C TRP A 178 -12.43 -2.30 20.68
N SER A 179 -11.29 -1.60 20.52
CA SER A 179 -10.89 -1.08 19.21
C SER A 179 -10.74 -2.19 18.18
N PHE A 180 -10.12 -3.31 18.58
CA PHE A 180 -9.93 -4.47 17.70
C PHE A 180 -11.22 -5.26 17.48
N VAL A 181 -12.06 -5.39 18.50
CA VAL A 181 -13.38 -6.04 18.35
C VAL A 181 -14.24 -5.28 17.33
N VAL A 182 -14.36 -3.97 17.48
CA VAL A 182 -15.18 -3.14 16.59
C VAL A 182 -14.64 -3.15 15.16
N LEU A 183 -13.32 -2.99 14.97
CA LEU A 183 -12.70 -3.08 13.65
C LEU A 183 -12.92 -4.47 13.02
N GLY A 184 -12.79 -5.55 13.80
CA GLY A 184 -13.08 -6.90 13.33
C GLY A 184 -14.53 -7.07 12.88
N ILE A 185 -15.49 -6.54 13.63
CA ILE A 185 -16.91 -6.55 13.27
C ILE A 185 -17.17 -5.76 11.98
N ILE A 186 -16.63 -4.54 11.88
CA ILE A 186 -16.71 -3.70 10.66
C ILE A 186 -16.17 -4.49 9.47
N GLY A 187 -15.01 -5.15 9.63
CA GLY A 187 -14.40 -5.94 8.58
C GLY A 187 -15.24 -7.14 8.15
N ILE A 188 -15.89 -7.83 9.06
CA ILE A 188 -16.83 -8.91 8.70
C ILE A 188 -18.02 -8.37 7.89
N PHE A 189 -18.57 -7.20 8.25
CA PHE A 189 -19.61 -6.57 7.45
C PHE A 189 -19.11 -6.19 6.05
N ILE A 190 -17.87 -5.69 5.95
CA ILE A 190 -17.24 -5.40 4.65
C ILE A 190 -17.04 -6.68 3.84
N ALA A 191 -16.64 -7.79 4.46
CA ALA A 191 -16.53 -9.10 3.78
C ALA A 191 -17.87 -9.57 3.22
N ILE A 192 -18.94 -9.46 4.00
CA ILE A 192 -20.32 -9.80 3.58
C ILE A 192 -20.74 -8.90 2.41
N ALA A 193 -20.52 -7.58 2.52
CA ALA A 193 -20.83 -6.62 1.45
C ALA A 193 -20.01 -6.92 0.17
N TRP A 194 -18.73 -7.31 0.33
CA TRP A 194 -17.88 -7.73 -0.78
C TRP A 194 -18.48 -8.91 -1.54
N PHE A 195 -18.86 -9.97 -0.84
CA PHE A 195 -19.50 -11.14 -1.46
C PHE A 195 -20.86 -10.82 -2.09
N ALA A 196 -21.60 -9.88 -1.53
CA ALA A 196 -22.90 -9.47 -2.08
C ALA A 196 -22.74 -8.66 -3.37
N VAL A 197 -21.82 -7.68 -3.35
CA VAL A 197 -21.70 -6.66 -4.41
C VAL A 197 -20.71 -7.05 -5.49
N VAL A 198 -19.54 -7.62 -5.14
CA VAL A 198 -18.46 -7.84 -6.12
C VAL A 198 -18.65 -9.17 -6.88
N ARG A 199 -18.35 -9.14 -8.17
CA ARG A 199 -18.20 -10.33 -9.02
C ARG A 199 -16.85 -10.28 -9.73
N ASP A 200 -16.37 -11.42 -10.19
CA ASP A 200 -15.05 -11.52 -10.80
C ASP A 200 -14.93 -10.72 -12.10
N ARG A 201 -16.01 -10.62 -12.86
CA ARG A 201 -16.08 -9.95 -14.18
C ARG A 201 -17.46 -9.32 -14.40
N PRO A 202 -17.55 -8.30 -15.27
CA PRO A 202 -18.83 -7.67 -15.61
C PRO A 202 -19.87 -8.64 -16.15
N ASP A 203 -19.48 -9.59 -17.02
CA ASP A 203 -20.40 -10.57 -17.64
C ASP A 203 -21.05 -11.52 -16.64
N LEU A 204 -20.49 -11.66 -15.43
CA LEU A 204 -21.03 -12.48 -14.34
C LEU A 204 -21.89 -11.67 -13.36
N HIS A 205 -22.04 -10.37 -13.57
CA HIS A 205 -22.71 -9.50 -12.59
C HIS A 205 -24.16 -9.22 -13.02
N PRO A 206 -25.17 -9.50 -12.14
CA PRO A 206 -26.59 -9.35 -12.50
C PRO A 206 -27.01 -7.88 -12.78
N TRP A 207 -26.24 -6.90 -12.29
CA TRP A 207 -26.51 -5.47 -12.51
C TRP A 207 -25.64 -4.84 -13.58
N ALA A 208 -24.80 -5.63 -14.27
CA ALA A 208 -23.94 -5.12 -15.32
C ALA A 208 -24.75 -4.63 -16.52
N THR A 209 -24.40 -3.45 -17.02
CA THR A 209 -24.95 -2.94 -18.27
C THR A 209 -24.20 -3.52 -19.47
N GLN A 210 -24.85 -3.54 -20.65
CA GLN A 210 -24.17 -3.98 -21.88
C GLN A 210 -22.87 -3.18 -22.11
N ARG A 211 -22.85 -1.90 -21.73
CA ARG A 211 -21.66 -1.05 -21.82
C ARG A 211 -20.52 -1.49 -20.90
N ASP A 212 -20.82 -2.00 -19.70
CA ASP A 212 -19.79 -2.54 -18.80
C ASP A 212 -19.14 -3.78 -19.44
N ILE A 213 -19.95 -4.62 -20.08
CA ILE A 213 -19.49 -5.85 -20.77
C ILE A 213 -18.68 -5.51 -22.02
N ASP A 214 -19.15 -4.53 -22.82
CA ASP A 214 -18.46 -4.11 -24.06
C ASP A 214 -17.09 -3.50 -23.77
N LEU A 215 -16.97 -2.70 -22.71
CA LEU A 215 -15.69 -2.15 -22.27
C LEU A 215 -14.69 -3.25 -21.86
N GLN A 216 -15.17 -4.35 -21.32
CA GLN A 216 -14.32 -5.52 -21.05
C GLN A 216 -13.91 -6.23 -22.34
N ARG A 217 -14.84 -6.40 -23.30
CA ARG A 217 -14.57 -7.02 -24.60
C ARG A 217 -13.58 -6.21 -25.44
N GLU A 218 -13.69 -4.88 -25.43
CA GLU A 218 -12.72 -3.98 -26.07
C GLU A 218 -11.27 -4.25 -25.57
N LYS A 219 -11.11 -4.61 -24.32
CA LYS A 219 -9.82 -5.00 -23.76
C LYS A 219 -9.31 -6.35 -24.29
N LEU A 220 -10.20 -7.32 -24.46
CA LEU A 220 -9.84 -8.66 -24.95
C LEU A 220 -9.52 -8.67 -26.45
N THR A 221 -10.04 -7.70 -27.22
CA THR A 221 -9.80 -7.55 -28.66
C THR A 221 -8.54 -6.74 -28.99
N GLN A 222 -7.94 -6.03 -28.02
CA GLN A 222 -6.63 -5.44 -28.25
C GLN A 222 -5.58 -6.57 -28.37
N PRO A 223 -4.79 -6.62 -29.44
CA PRO A 223 -3.76 -7.63 -29.54
C PRO A 223 -2.85 -7.50 -28.32
N ILE A 224 -2.85 -8.54 -27.48
CA ILE A 224 -1.68 -8.81 -26.66
C ILE A 224 -0.57 -8.92 -27.71
N LEU A 225 0.31 -7.92 -27.79
CA LEU A 225 1.49 -8.03 -28.61
C LEU A 225 2.08 -9.40 -28.29
N SER A 226 1.83 -10.35 -29.17
CA SER A 226 2.43 -11.67 -29.14
C SER A 226 3.91 -11.42 -29.45
N ALA A 227 4.66 -11.01 -28.42
CA ALA A 227 6.07 -11.06 -28.47
C ALA A 227 6.43 -12.54 -28.64
N ASP A 228 6.98 -12.86 -29.80
CA ASP A 228 7.61 -14.16 -30.04
C ASP A 228 8.47 -14.50 -28.82
N ASP A 229 8.29 -15.71 -28.29
CA ASP A 229 8.96 -16.21 -27.07
C ASP A 229 10.51 -16.32 -27.25
N LYS A 230 10.98 -16.05 -28.46
CA LYS A 230 12.38 -16.12 -28.85
C LYS A 230 13.04 -14.76 -28.65
N GLY A 231 13.60 -14.54 -27.43
CA GLY A 231 14.46 -13.40 -27.18
C GLY A 231 14.13 -12.53 -25.96
N GLU A 232 13.01 -12.77 -25.25
CA GLU A 232 12.75 -12.00 -24.02
C GLU A 232 13.70 -12.39 -22.87
N PRO A 233 14.33 -11.41 -22.20
CA PRO A 233 15.19 -11.68 -21.05
C PRO A 233 14.46 -12.43 -19.94
N SER A 234 15.20 -13.29 -19.24
CA SER A 234 14.66 -14.06 -18.10
C SER A 234 14.28 -13.14 -16.93
N LEU A 235 13.42 -13.61 -16.02
CA LEU A 235 13.10 -12.89 -14.78
C LEU A 235 14.39 -12.54 -14.00
N GLY A 236 15.35 -13.46 -13.94
CA GLY A 236 16.64 -13.25 -13.28
C GLY A 236 17.47 -12.12 -13.88
N PHE A 237 17.32 -11.83 -15.17
CA PHE A 237 17.96 -10.70 -15.83
C PHE A 237 17.46 -9.36 -15.23
N TYR A 238 16.14 -9.20 -15.12
CA TYR A 238 15.54 -8.00 -14.53
C TYR A 238 15.86 -7.88 -13.04
N CYS A 239 15.78 -8.98 -12.29
CA CYS A 239 16.12 -8.98 -10.86
C CYS A 239 17.56 -8.56 -10.56
N ARG A 240 18.48 -8.71 -11.52
CA ARG A 240 19.89 -8.27 -11.41
C ARG A 240 20.14 -6.88 -12.02
N MET A 241 19.14 -6.27 -12.63
CA MET A 241 19.30 -4.94 -13.25
C MET A 241 19.57 -3.88 -12.18
N PRO A 242 20.66 -3.11 -12.26
CA PRO A 242 21.05 -2.17 -11.22
C PRO A 242 19.98 -1.12 -10.86
N VAL A 243 19.22 -0.64 -11.86
CA VAL A 243 18.14 0.33 -11.61
C VAL A 243 16.99 -0.30 -10.81
N LEU A 244 16.65 -1.57 -11.05
CA LEU A 244 15.58 -2.26 -10.32
C LEU A 244 16.02 -2.62 -8.91
N LEU A 245 17.28 -3.00 -8.72
CA LEU A 245 17.87 -3.20 -7.38
C LEU A 245 17.91 -1.89 -6.59
N ALA A 246 18.33 -0.78 -7.22
CA ALA A 246 18.32 0.54 -6.60
C ALA A 246 16.90 0.97 -6.21
N THR A 247 15.92 0.71 -7.08
CA THR A 247 14.50 0.94 -6.81
C THR A 247 13.99 0.10 -5.63
N ALA A 248 14.40 -1.18 -5.54
CA ALA A 248 14.04 -2.06 -4.44
C ALA A 248 14.60 -1.58 -3.10
N VAL A 249 15.88 -1.14 -3.06
CA VAL A 249 16.51 -0.60 -1.85
C VAL A 249 15.88 0.75 -1.45
N ALA A 250 15.53 1.60 -2.41
CA ALA A 250 14.82 2.84 -2.11
C ALA A 250 13.41 2.57 -1.56
N PHE A 251 12.72 1.57 -2.09
CA PHE A 251 11.42 1.16 -1.60
C PHE A 251 11.50 0.47 -0.22
N PHE A 252 12.58 -0.24 0.06
CA PHE A 252 12.91 -0.72 1.40
C PHE A 252 13.09 0.44 2.39
N GLY A 253 13.83 1.50 2.00
CA GLY A 253 13.97 2.72 2.81
C GLY A 253 12.65 3.44 3.06
N TYR A 254 11.79 3.54 2.04
CA TYR A 254 10.41 3.99 2.17
C TYR A 254 9.65 3.18 3.23
N GLY A 255 9.67 1.86 3.10
CA GLY A 255 9.00 0.94 4.03
C GLY A 255 9.54 1.07 5.44
N TRP A 256 10.84 1.24 5.61
CA TRP A 256 11.45 1.42 6.95
C TRP A 256 10.87 2.63 7.68
N VAL A 257 10.82 3.78 7.02
CA VAL A 257 10.21 5.00 7.60
C VAL A 257 8.72 4.79 7.87
N LEU A 258 7.98 4.22 6.91
CA LEU A 258 6.55 3.99 7.04
C LEU A 258 6.20 3.08 8.23
N PHE A 259 6.92 1.96 8.38
CA PHE A 259 6.62 1.01 9.45
C PHE A 259 7.13 1.47 10.82
N THR A 260 8.22 2.24 10.87
CA THR A 260 8.62 2.96 12.09
C THR A 260 7.57 3.98 12.48
N PHE A 261 7.04 4.77 11.55
CA PHE A 261 5.96 5.71 11.79
C PHE A 261 4.70 5.00 12.28
N LEU A 262 4.24 3.97 11.59
CA LEU A 262 3.05 3.22 11.95
C LEU A 262 3.09 2.64 13.36
N THR A 263 4.23 2.07 13.73
CA THR A 263 4.39 1.34 14.99
C THR A 263 4.73 2.27 16.15
N TRP A 264 5.65 3.21 15.94
CA TRP A 264 6.32 3.88 17.02
C TRP A 264 5.96 5.36 17.19
N PHE A 265 5.40 6.02 16.17
CA PHE A 265 5.07 7.44 16.31
C PHE A 265 3.95 7.71 17.34
N PRO A 266 2.87 6.92 17.42
CA PRO A 266 1.88 7.09 18.48
C PRO A 266 2.48 6.85 19.88
N VAL A 267 3.37 5.86 20.02
CA VAL A 267 4.10 5.58 21.28
C VAL A 267 4.99 6.76 21.66
N TYR A 268 5.76 7.30 20.69
CA TYR A 268 6.58 8.50 20.90
C TYR A 268 5.77 9.72 21.35
N LEU A 269 4.60 9.94 20.74
CA LEU A 269 3.72 11.04 21.12
C LEU A 269 3.21 10.89 22.56
N SER A 270 2.84 9.68 22.97
CA SER A 270 2.34 9.40 24.31
C SER A 270 3.45 9.45 25.37
N GLU A 271 4.57 8.73 25.16
CA GLU A 271 5.60 8.54 26.17
C GLU A 271 6.58 9.70 26.27
N VAL A 272 6.95 10.31 25.13
CA VAL A 272 7.98 11.36 25.10
C VAL A 272 7.37 12.76 25.10
N ARG A 273 6.26 12.92 24.37
CA ARG A 273 5.60 14.23 24.23
C ARG A 273 4.45 14.44 25.20
N GLY A 274 4.09 13.41 25.98
CA GLY A 274 3.01 13.48 26.97
C GLY A 274 1.64 13.78 26.36
N VAL A 275 1.43 13.38 25.10
CA VAL A 275 0.16 13.59 24.40
C VAL A 275 -0.87 12.66 24.99
N ASP A 276 -1.94 13.24 25.50
CA ASP A 276 -3.07 12.49 26.03
C ASP A 276 -3.86 11.76 24.91
N LEU A 277 -4.75 10.89 25.31
CA LEU A 277 -5.53 10.07 24.36
C LEU A 277 -6.32 10.93 23.36
N LYS A 278 -6.89 12.07 23.80
CA LYS A 278 -7.65 12.97 22.90
C LYS A 278 -6.74 13.67 21.91
N GLY A 279 -5.56 14.11 22.36
CA GLY A 279 -4.55 14.73 21.51
C GLY A 279 -4.03 13.74 20.44
N LEU A 280 -3.92 12.44 20.77
CA LEU A 280 -3.52 11.40 19.83
C LEU A 280 -4.50 11.27 18.64
N ALA A 281 -5.79 11.53 18.82
CA ALA A 281 -6.76 11.50 17.72
C ALA A 281 -6.38 12.48 16.61
N PHE A 282 -6.01 13.70 16.96
CA PHE A 282 -5.57 14.73 15.99
C PHE A 282 -4.12 14.50 15.55
N ALA A 283 -3.22 14.36 16.50
CA ALA A 283 -1.78 14.26 16.25
C ALA A 283 -1.38 13.02 15.44
N GLY A 284 -2.07 11.90 15.68
CA GLY A 284 -1.86 10.66 14.92
C GLY A 284 -2.54 10.65 13.55
N SER A 285 -3.64 11.40 13.37
CA SER A 285 -4.40 11.42 12.10
C SER A 285 -3.82 12.40 11.08
N LEU A 286 -3.33 13.54 11.52
CA LEU A 286 -2.88 14.62 10.64
C LEU A 286 -1.81 14.18 9.64
N PRO A 287 -0.78 13.40 10.02
CA PRO A 287 0.20 12.89 9.06
C PRO A 287 -0.42 12.07 7.93
N TRP A 288 -1.45 11.29 8.22
CA TRP A 288 -2.14 10.49 7.20
C TRP A 288 -2.91 11.33 6.18
N VAL A 289 -3.54 12.44 6.63
CA VAL A 289 -4.17 13.40 5.71
C VAL A 289 -3.15 13.95 4.72
N PHE A 290 -1.97 14.31 5.19
CA PHE A 290 -0.87 14.73 4.32
C PHE A 290 -0.36 13.59 3.42
N GLY A 291 -0.45 12.35 3.87
CA GLY A 291 -0.18 11.16 3.06
C GLY A 291 -1.14 11.03 1.86
N VAL A 292 -2.44 11.30 2.06
CA VAL A 292 -3.42 11.32 0.95
C VAL A 292 -3.02 12.35 -0.10
N ILE A 293 -2.69 13.57 0.34
CA ILE A 293 -2.28 14.66 -0.55
C ILE A 293 -0.97 14.30 -1.27
N GLY A 294 0.00 13.73 -0.54
CA GLY A 294 1.29 13.30 -1.07
C GLY A 294 1.12 12.24 -2.17
N PHE A 295 0.31 11.20 -1.90
CA PHE A 295 0.05 10.14 -2.87
C PHE A 295 -0.61 10.66 -4.15
N ALA A 296 -1.64 11.50 -4.01
CA ALA A 296 -2.36 12.09 -5.13
C ALA A 296 -1.46 13.01 -5.98
N SER A 297 -0.62 13.81 -5.33
CA SER A 297 0.27 14.76 -6.02
C SER A 297 1.48 14.08 -6.69
N GLY A 298 1.96 12.96 -6.14
CA GLY A 298 3.18 12.30 -6.60
C GLY A 298 3.11 11.83 -8.05
N GLY A 299 2.03 11.15 -8.43
CA GLY A 299 1.81 10.72 -9.81
C GLY A 299 1.75 11.90 -10.78
N PHE A 300 0.99 12.95 -10.42
CA PHE A 300 0.82 14.14 -11.25
C PHE A 300 2.12 14.88 -11.48
N VAL A 301 2.91 15.13 -10.43
CA VAL A 301 4.22 15.80 -10.52
C VAL A 301 5.18 15.02 -11.40
N SER A 302 5.25 13.71 -11.20
CA SER A 302 6.12 12.82 -11.98
C SER A 302 5.77 12.80 -13.46
N ASP A 303 4.48 12.73 -13.79
CA ASP A 303 4.01 12.71 -15.18
C ASP A 303 4.28 14.04 -15.90
N ILE A 304 4.11 15.18 -15.21
CA ILE A 304 4.46 16.49 -15.78
C ILE A 304 5.96 16.55 -16.06
N LEU A 305 6.79 16.11 -15.12
CA LEU A 305 8.24 16.14 -15.26
C LEU A 305 8.69 15.20 -16.38
N ALA A 306 8.11 14.01 -16.49
CA ALA A 306 8.40 13.06 -17.55
C ALA A 306 8.06 13.62 -18.94
N ARG A 307 6.89 14.27 -19.08
CA ARG A 307 6.48 14.92 -20.34
C ARG A 307 7.40 16.08 -20.72
N ARG A 308 7.81 16.92 -19.75
CA ARG A 308 8.70 18.08 -20.01
C ARG A 308 10.13 17.67 -20.36
N THR A 309 10.64 16.61 -19.75
CA THR A 309 12.03 16.19 -19.92
C THR A 309 12.23 15.16 -21.04
N GLY A 310 11.16 14.47 -21.46
CA GLY A 310 11.25 13.32 -22.35
C GLY A 310 11.98 12.11 -21.73
N LYS A 311 12.22 12.13 -20.42
CA LYS A 311 12.97 11.11 -19.66
C LYS A 311 12.14 10.57 -18.50
N PRO A 312 11.25 9.59 -18.74
CA PRO A 312 10.32 9.13 -17.73
C PRO A 312 11.01 8.52 -16.50
N ILE A 313 12.05 7.71 -16.69
CA ILE A 313 12.75 7.06 -15.59
C ILE A 313 13.53 8.09 -14.74
N GLY A 314 14.22 9.02 -15.39
CA GLY A 314 14.90 10.11 -14.71
C GLY A 314 13.94 11.02 -13.93
N ALA A 315 12.77 11.32 -14.48
CA ALA A 315 11.73 12.11 -13.82
C ALA A 315 11.21 11.40 -12.56
N ARG A 316 10.88 10.11 -12.66
CA ARG A 316 10.41 9.29 -11.54
C ARG A 316 11.48 9.14 -10.46
N SER A 317 12.72 8.88 -10.88
CA SER A 317 13.87 8.81 -9.98
C SER A 317 14.12 10.12 -9.24
N ALA A 318 13.96 11.28 -9.91
CA ALA A 318 14.07 12.58 -9.27
C ALA A 318 13.01 12.79 -8.19
N VAL A 319 11.75 12.40 -8.44
CA VAL A 319 10.68 12.46 -7.44
C VAL A 319 10.99 11.55 -6.24
N ILE A 320 11.50 10.34 -6.48
CA ILE A 320 11.92 9.43 -5.39
C ILE A 320 13.04 10.09 -4.58
N VAL A 321 14.09 10.59 -5.22
CA VAL A 321 15.24 11.16 -4.52
C VAL A 321 14.85 12.38 -3.71
N ILE A 322 14.13 13.34 -4.32
CA ILE A 322 13.70 14.57 -3.62
C ILE A 322 12.77 14.21 -2.45
N GLY A 323 11.79 13.33 -2.67
CA GLY A 323 10.85 12.91 -1.65
C GLY A 323 11.54 12.19 -0.48
N LEU A 324 12.44 11.23 -0.76
CA LEU A 324 13.15 10.50 0.29
C LEU A 324 14.19 11.36 1.02
N VAL A 325 14.88 12.30 0.33
CA VAL A 325 15.78 13.27 1.00
C VAL A 325 14.98 14.16 1.94
N ALA A 326 13.85 14.72 1.48
CA ALA A 326 12.98 15.53 2.32
C ALA A 326 12.45 14.73 3.52
N THR A 327 12.05 13.47 3.29
CA THR A 327 11.65 12.52 4.35
C THR A 327 12.76 12.33 5.38
N ALA A 328 13.98 12.02 4.93
CA ALA A 328 15.12 11.75 5.81
C ALA A 328 15.49 12.97 6.67
N ILE A 329 15.54 14.15 6.05
CA ILE A 329 15.83 15.41 6.77
C ILE A 329 14.76 15.66 7.84
N GLN A 330 13.49 15.66 7.46
CA GLN A 330 12.39 15.93 8.39
C GLN A 330 12.34 14.90 9.52
N PHE A 331 12.54 13.62 9.19
CA PHE A 331 12.50 12.53 10.17
C PHE A 331 13.66 12.62 11.17
N ALA A 332 14.86 13.02 10.73
CA ALA A 332 16.00 13.25 11.60
C ALA A 332 15.77 14.41 12.59
N PHE A 333 15.03 15.44 12.19
CA PHE A 333 14.82 16.62 13.04
C PHE A 333 13.63 16.52 14.00
N ILE A 334 12.85 15.42 13.97
CA ILE A 334 11.59 15.32 14.73
C ILE A 334 11.75 15.42 16.25
N THR A 335 12.88 14.98 16.78
CA THR A 335 13.17 15.04 18.23
C THR A 335 13.71 16.39 18.70
N TYR A 336 14.20 17.21 17.77
CA TYR A 336 14.79 18.52 18.08
C TYR A 336 13.78 19.66 18.14
N VAL A 337 12.56 19.46 17.63
CA VAL A 337 11.53 20.49 17.69
C VAL A 337 10.92 20.58 19.10
N ALA A 338 10.70 21.81 19.57
CA ALA A 338 10.35 22.07 20.97
C ALA A 338 8.91 21.64 21.30
N THR A 339 7.94 21.91 20.41
CA THR A 339 6.52 21.68 20.72
C THR A 339 5.98 20.40 20.08
N THR A 340 4.95 19.83 20.71
CA THR A 340 4.21 18.69 20.14
C THR A 340 3.63 19.02 18.78
N LEU A 341 3.06 20.22 18.60
CA LEU A 341 2.50 20.64 17.31
C LEU A 341 3.55 20.65 16.21
N SER A 342 4.76 21.18 16.49
CA SER A 342 5.86 21.19 15.50
C SER A 342 6.33 19.76 15.16
N ALA A 343 6.33 18.84 16.13
CA ALA A 343 6.65 17.43 15.87
C ALA A 343 5.60 16.77 14.96
N VAL A 344 4.31 17.04 15.19
CA VAL A 344 3.19 16.54 14.37
C VAL A 344 3.22 17.12 12.96
N LEU A 345 3.47 18.42 12.81
CA LEU A 345 3.58 19.08 11.50
C LEU A 345 4.79 18.56 10.74
N LEU A 346 5.92 18.36 11.41
CA LEU A 346 7.12 17.80 10.79
C LEU A 346 6.88 16.35 10.37
N MET A 347 6.21 15.53 11.18
CA MET A 347 5.81 14.19 10.81
C MET A 347 4.80 14.18 9.64
N SER A 348 3.90 15.16 9.58
CA SER A 348 2.98 15.33 8.45
C SER A 348 3.76 15.61 7.16
N GLY A 349 4.81 16.43 7.24
CA GLY A 349 5.75 16.65 6.15
C GLY A 349 6.52 15.38 5.75
N VAL A 350 6.96 14.57 6.74
CA VAL A 350 7.58 13.26 6.51
C VAL A 350 6.64 12.36 5.70
N VAL A 351 5.40 12.19 6.16
CA VAL A 351 4.43 11.30 5.52
C VAL A 351 4.04 11.82 4.13
N PHE A 352 3.86 13.13 3.96
CA PHE A 352 3.66 13.75 2.64
C PHE A 352 4.82 13.43 1.68
N SER A 353 6.05 13.72 2.10
CA SER A 353 7.27 13.51 1.30
C SER A 353 7.52 12.03 0.99
N LEU A 354 7.13 11.14 1.90
CA LEU A 354 7.19 9.70 1.71
C LEU A 354 6.18 9.24 0.66
N TYR A 355 4.91 9.61 0.83
CA TYR A 355 3.82 9.15 -0.04
C TYR A 355 3.88 9.73 -1.46
N ILE A 356 4.50 10.90 -1.67
CA ILE A 356 4.75 11.44 -3.02
C ILE A 356 5.61 10.49 -3.87
N THR A 357 6.46 9.68 -3.23
CA THR A 357 7.32 8.71 -3.91
C THR A 357 6.60 7.37 -4.18
N GLY A 358 5.50 7.09 -3.49
CA GLY A 358 4.90 5.75 -3.43
C GLY A 358 4.54 5.12 -4.77
N ALA A 359 3.98 5.90 -5.70
CA ALA A 359 3.60 5.41 -7.02
C ALA A 359 4.81 5.22 -7.96
N GLN A 360 5.93 5.88 -7.69
CA GLN A 360 7.08 5.94 -8.61
C GLN A 360 7.83 4.62 -8.71
N TYR A 361 7.88 3.85 -7.63
CA TYR A 361 8.52 2.52 -7.61
C TYR A 361 7.90 1.58 -8.63
N PHE A 362 6.56 1.48 -8.62
CA PHE A 362 5.81 0.66 -9.57
C PHE A 362 5.89 1.21 -11.00
N ALA A 363 5.91 2.53 -11.13
CA ALA A 363 5.97 3.20 -12.41
C ALA A 363 7.33 2.99 -13.11
N ILE A 364 8.46 3.05 -12.41
CA ILE A 364 9.79 2.71 -12.96
C ILE A 364 9.81 1.26 -13.46
N ILE A 365 9.25 0.32 -12.68
CA ILE A 365 9.20 -1.08 -13.09
C ILE A 365 8.35 -1.21 -14.35
N GLY A 366 7.19 -0.54 -14.42
CA GLY A 366 6.29 -0.56 -15.58
C GLY A 366 6.89 0.02 -16.86
N ASP A 367 7.81 1.00 -16.73
CA ASP A 367 8.50 1.59 -17.88
C ASP A 367 9.62 0.72 -18.45
N ILE A 368 10.18 -0.17 -17.64
CA ILE A 368 11.37 -0.98 -18.01
C ILE A 368 11.00 -2.41 -18.38
N VAL A 369 9.99 -2.97 -17.70
CA VAL A 369 9.72 -4.41 -17.72
C VAL A 369 8.49 -4.71 -18.62
N PRO A 370 8.61 -5.63 -19.60
CA PRO A 370 7.49 -6.04 -20.41
C PRO A 370 6.35 -6.64 -19.58
N SER A 371 5.11 -6.48 -20.06
CA SER A 371 3.89 -6.89 -19.33
C SER A 371 3.93 -8.35 -18.84
N ARG A 372 4.55 -9.25 -19.61
CA ARG A 372 4.68 -10.67 -19.29
C ARG A 372 5.53 -10.94 -18.03
N ARG A 373 6.56 -10.14 -17.78
CA ARG A 373 7.48 -10.26 -16.63
C ARG A 373 7.16 -9.29 -15.50
N LEU A 374 6.24 -8.37 -15.74
CA LEU A 374 5.93 -7.25 -14.85
C LEU A 374 5.53 -7.70 -13.44
N GLY A 375 4.63 -8.68 -13.35
CA GLY A 375 4.15 -9.20 -12.05
C GLY A 375 5.27 -9.83 -11.21
N GLY A 376 6.15 -10.62 -11.85
CA GLY A 376 7.28 -11.26 -11.15
C GLY A 376 8.30 -10.24 -10.64
N VAL A 377 8.64 -9.23 -11.45
CA VAL A 377 9.60 -8.18 -11.05
C VAL A 377 8.98 -7.26 -9.98
N MET A 378 7.72 -6.87 -10.13
CA MET A 378 7.00 -6.11 -9.09
C MET A 378 6.95 -6.86 -7.76
N GLY A 379 6.64 -8.17 -7.82
CA GLY A 379 6.63 -9.03 -6.63
C GLY A 379 7.99 -9.10 -5.96
N TYR A 380 9.07 -9.26 -6.74
CA TYR A 380 10.44 -9.27 -6.23
C TYR A 380 10.82 -7.96 -5.53
N VAL A 381 10.59 -6.81 -6.18
CA VAL A 381 10.90 -5.49 -5.60
C VAL A 381 10.06 -5.23 -4.35
N HIS A 382 8.78 -5.59 -4.38
CA HIS A 382 7.89 -5.43 -3.23
C HIS A 382 8.23 -6.37 -2.07
N ALA A 383 8.72 -7.59 -2.35
CA ALA A 383 9.20 -8.51 -1.32
C ALA A 383 10.40 -7.93 -0.56
N ILE A 384 11.39 -7.37 -1.29
CA ILE A 384 12.52 -6.67 -0.67
C ILE A 384 12.04 -5.50 0.19
N ALA A 385 11.12 -4.68 -0.33
CA ALA A 385 10.56 -3.55 0.42
C ALA A 385 9.88 -3.99 1.73
N ASN A 386 9.15 -5.11 1.72
CA ASN A 386 8.45 -5.63 2.89
C ASN A 386 9.38 -6.21 3.97
N LEU A 387 10.64 -6.56 3.64
CA LEU A 387 11.63 -6.92 4.66
C LEU A 387 11.84 -5.79 5.68
N SER A 388 11.65 -4.53 5.26
CA SER A 388 11.69 -3.39 6.19
C SER A 388 10.64 -3.48 7.30
N GLY A 389 9.46 -4.02 7.00
CA GLY A 389 8.40 -4.24 7.97
C GLY A 389 8.70 -5.34 9.00
N ILE A 390 9.56 -6.31 8.60
CA ILE A 390 10.08 -7.32 9.53
C ILE A 390 11.14 -6.70 10.45
N ILE A 391 12.02 -5.87 9.91
CA ILE A 391 13.25 -5.44 10.60
C ILE A 391 13.02 -4.15 11.38
N SER A 392 12.38 -3.13 10.78
CA SER A 392 12.35 -1.78 11.37
C SER A 392 11.64 -1.68 12.72
N PRO A 393 10.48 -2.37 12.99
CA PRO A 393 9.85 -2.26 14.29
C PRO A 393 10.68 -2.89 15.41
N VAL A 394 11.37 -4.01 15.12
CA VAL A 394 12.23 -4.70 16.10
C VAL A 394 13.47 -3.86 16.39
N VAL A 395 14.16 -3.35 15.36
CA VAL A 395 15.35 -2.52 15.52
C VAL A 395 15.02 -1.25 16.31
N ALA A 396 13.90 -0.62 16.03
CA ALA A 396 13.44 0.56 16.78
C ALA A 396 13.17 0.21 18.26
N GLY A 397 12.48 -0.92 18.52
CA GLY A 397 12.24 -1.40 19.88
C GLY A 397 13.53 -1.71 20.67
N GLU A 398 14.48 -2.37 20.02
CA GLU A 398 15.79 -2.69 20.62
C GLU A 398 16.59 -1.43 20.94
N ILE A 399 16.56 -0.41 20.07
CA ILE A 399 17.20 0.89 20.34
C ILE A 399 16.55 1.54 21.56
N ILE A 400 15.22 1.53 21.65
CA ILE A 400 14.48 2.12 22.76
C ILE A 400 14.82 1.39 24.08
N ASP A 401 14.77 0.06 24.08
CA ASP A 401 15.04 -0.75 25.28
C ASP A 401 16.47 -0.56 25.80
N ARG A 402 17.47 -0.50 24.89
CA ARG A 402 18.88 -0.38 25.31
C ARG A 402 19.33 1.02 25.64
N THR A 403 18.76 2.02 24.95
CA THR A 403 19.32 3.38 25.02
C THR A 403 18.34 4.44 25.50
N GLY A 404 17.04 4.17 25.48
CA GLY A 404 15.99 5.18 25.69
C GLY A 404 15.99 6.30 24.65
N ASN A 405 16.82 6.20 23.59
CA ASN A 405 17.12 7.31 22.70
C ASN A 405 16.28 7.26 21.42
N TRP A 406 15.16 7.95 21.41
CA TRP A 406 14.29 8.08 20.26
C TRP A 406 14.95 8.77 19.06
N THR A 407 15.90 9.67 19.30
CA THR A 407 16.65 10.33 18.21
C THR A 407 17.39 9.30 17.37
N LEU A 408 17.99 8.28 18.01
CA LEU A 408 18.70 7.22 17.30
C LEU A 408 17.76 6.38 16.42
N VAL A 409 16.51 6.14 16.86
CA VAL A 409 15.48 5.46 16.05
C VAL A 409 15.22 6.22 14.76
N PHE A 410 14.99 7.53 14.85
CA PHE A 410 14.69 8.37 13.69
C PHE A 410 15.91 8.58 12.79
N PHE A 411 17.11 8.73 13.34
CA PHE A 411 18.36 8.80 12.56
C PHE A 411 18.66 7.49 11.79
N THR A 412 18.42 6.35 12.41
CA THR A 412 18.58 5.04 11.74
C THR A 412 17.69 4.95 10.52
N ALA A 413 16.41 5.31 10.65
CA ALA A 413 15.47 5.32 9.54
C ALA A 413 15.86 6.32 8.45
N ALA A 414 16.28 7.53 8.84
CA ALA A 414 16.77 8.54 7.89
C ALA A 414 17.99 8.05 7.12
N GLY A 415 18.95 7.42 7.78
CA GLY A 415 20.15 6.85 7.15
C GLY A 415 19.85 5.77 6.12
N ILE A 416 18.95 4.84 6.45
CA ILE A 416 18.51 3.78 5.53
C ILE A 416 17.76 4.38 4.32
N CYS A 417 16.93 5.40 4.57
CA CYS A 417 16.25 6.14 3.52
C CYS A 417 17.24 6.80 2.54
N LEU A 418 18.28 7.44 3.06
CA LEU A 418 19.34 8.09 2.26
C LEU A 418 20.16 7.09 1.44
N LEU A 419 20.39 5.87 1.94
CA LEU A 419 21.04 4.82 1.16
C LEU A 419 20.26 4.53 -0.14
N GLY A 420 18.94 4.42 -0.04
CA GLY A 420 18.06 4.27 -1.21
C GLY A 420 18.18 5.45 -2.18
N CYS A 421 18.22 6.69 -1.66
CA CYS A 421 18.41 7.92 -2.47
C CYS A 421 19.70 7.87 -3.26
N ILE A 422 20.81 7.51 -2.62
CA ILE A 422 22.14 7.44 -3.26
C ILE A 422 22.09 6.46 -4.44
N LEU A 423 21.56 5.24 -4.20
CA LEU A 423 21.52 4.22 -5.25
C LEU A 423 20.62 4.62 -6.42
N VAL A 424 19.44 5.19 -6.17
CA VAL A 424 18.55 5.66 -7.25
C VAL A 424 19.17 6.84 -8.01
N SER A 425 19.87 7.75 -7.33
CA SER A 425 20.57 8.87 -7.98
C SER A 425 21.64 8.39 -8.97
N PHE A 426 22.33 7.30 -8.67
CA PHE A 426 23.36 6.73 -9.53
C PHE A 426 22.80 5.88 -10.67
N PHE A 427 21.81 5.03 -10.40
CA PHE A 427 21.32 4.02 -11.33
C PHE A 427 20.01 4.38 -12.02
N GLY A 428 19.21 5.30 -11.48
CA GLY A 428 17.88 5.69 -11.98
C GLY A 428 17.93 6.65 -13.17
N ARG A 429 18.75 6.35 -14.19
CA ARG A 429 18.93 7.17 -15.40
C ARG A 429 18.82 6.30 -16.65
N GLU A 430 18.14 6.77 -17.69
CA GLU A 430 17.95 6.09 -18.97
C GLU A 430 19.26 5.55 -19.55
N ARG A 431 20.29 6.37 -19.58
CA ARG A 431 21.61 6.00 -20.10
C ARG A 431 22.23 4.77 -19.42
N LYS A 432 21.96 4.58 -18.14
CA LYS A 432 22.47 3.41 -17.40
C LYS A 432 21.75 2.13 -17.78
N ILE A 433 20.47 2.23 -18.11
CA ILE A 433 19.66 1.13 -18.60
C ILE A 433 20.11 0.71 -19.99
N GLU A 434 20.29 1.66 -20.90
CA GLU A 434 20.80 1.41 -22.27
C GLU A 434 22.15 0.71 -22.25
N VAL A 435 23.07 1.18 -21.40
CA VAL A 435 24.40 0.54 -21.24
C VAL A 435 24.29 -0.87 -20.73
N TYR A 436 23.38 -1.12 -19.76
CA TYR A 436 23.17 -2.46 -19.21
C TYR A 436 22.60 -3.42 -20.27
N LEU A 437 21.61 -2.98 -21.04
CA LEU A 437 20.98 -3.76 -22.12
C LEU A 437 22.02 -4.12 -23.18
N LYS A 438 22.73 -3.13 -23.75
CA LYS A 438 23.78 -3.36 -24.76
C LYS A 438 24.87 -4.33 -24.30
N ARG A 439 25.29 -4.24 -23.04
CA ARG A 439 26.34 -5.11 -22.49
C ARG A 439 25.90 -6.57 -22.38
N ASN A 440 24.62 -6.83 -22.23
CA ASN A 440 24.10 -8.17 -22.07
C ASN A 440 23.59 -8.77 -23.39
N GLU A 441 23.18 -7.93 -24.36
CA GLU A 441 22.92 -8.38 -25.75
C GLU A 441 24.16 -8.98 -26.40
N SER A 442 25.35 -8.47 -26.07
CA SER A 442 26.63 -8.98 -26.58
C SER A 442 27.08 -10.30 -25.93
N LYS A 443 26.33 -10.80 -24.93
CA LYS A 443 26.65 -12.04 -24.19
C LYS A 443 25.65 -13.18 -24.42
N SER A 444 24.51 -12.89 -25.08
CA SER A 444 23.51 -13.85 -25.54
C SER A 444 23.78 -14.26 -27.00
#